data_2eb861c22958789852927021bf05c7be
#
_entry.id   2eb861c22958789852927021bf05c7be
#
_cell.length_a   1.000
_cell.length_b   1.000
_cell.length_c   1.000
_cell.angle_alpha   90.00
_cell.angle_beta   90.00
_cell.angle_gamma   90.00
#
_symmetry.space_group_name_H-M   'P 1'
#
loop_
_entity.id
_entity.type
_entity.pdbx_description
1 polymer ?
#
loop_
_entity_poly.entity_id
_entity_poly.type
_entity_poly.pdbx_seq_one_letter_code
_entity_poly.pdbx_strand_id
1 'polypeptide(L)'
;MNMNVFYGILIPFLGTSLGAACVFFMKNTLSDKIQRALTGFAAGVMVAASVWSLIIPAIDQSASMGKLSFLPAAIGFWIGILFLLLLDHIIPHLHQNSDQAEGPKSKLQRTTMMVLAVTLHNIPEGMAVGVVYAGYLSDSTTITAAGALALSLGIAIQNFPEGAIISMPLRAEGMKKSKAFVGGVLSGIVEPVGGILTILAAHYILPALPYLLSFAAGAMLYVVVEELIPEMSQGRHSDVGTLCFAVGFSLMMILDVSLG
;
A
#
# COMPACT_ATOMS: atom_id res chain seq x y z
N MET A 1 15.34 -13.81 -13.48
CA MET A 1 14.93 -12.92 -12.37
C MET A 1 15.67 -13.40 -11.12
N ASN A 2 16.36 -12.51 -10.40
CA ASN A 2 17.06 -12.85 -9.16
C ASN A 2 16.03 -13.36 -8.12
N MET A 3 16.35 -14.40 -7.35
CA MET A 3 15.44 -14.99 -6.35
C MET A 3 14.99 -13.95 -5.31
N ASN A 4 15.86 -13.03 -4.90
CA ASN A 4 15.50 -11.95 -3.96
C ASN A 4 14.40 -11.06 -4.53
N VAL A 5 14.49 -10.70 -5.81
CA VAL A 5 13.49 -9.90 -6.51
C VAL A 5 12.16 -10.65 -6.62
N PHE A 6 12.21 -11.93 -6.95
CA PHE A 6 11.01 -12.76 -7.04
C PHE A 6 10.25 -12.84 -5.72
N TYR A 7 10.96 -13.15 -4.63
CA TYR A 7 10.33 -13.21 -3.31
C TYR A 7 9.87 -11.82 -2.85
N GLY A 8 10.68 -10.78 -3.09
CA GLY A 8 10.32 -9.43 -2.69
C GLY A 8 9.02 -8.93 -3.32
N ILE A 9 8.77 -9.26 -4.59
CA ILE A 9 7.53 -8.91 -5.28
C ILE A 9 6.33 -9.74 -4.78
N LEU A 10 6.56 -11.00 -4.38
CA LEU A 10 5.47 -11.87 -3.93
C LEU A 10 5.08 -11.67 -2.47
N ILE A 11 6.00 -11.23 -1.62
CA ILE A 11 5.79 -11.08 -0.18
C ILE A 11 4.59 -10.18 0.14
N PRO A 12 4.42 -8.98 -0.44
CA PRO A 12 3.23 -8.15 -0.24
C PRO A 12 1.93 -8.88 -0.55
N PHE A 13 1.82 -9.45 -1.72
CA PHE A 13 0.67 -10.23 -2.18
C PHE A 13 0.32 -11.40 -1.26
N LEU A 14 1.33 -12.06 -0.67
CA LEU A 14 1.11 -13.10 0.33
C LEU A 14 0.48 -12.51 1.61
N GLY A 15 0.87 -11.29 2.00
CA GLY A 15 0.25 -10.55 3.09
C GLY A 15 -1.25 -10.37 2.88
N THR A 16 -1.65 -9.77 1.75
CA THR A 16 -3.05 -9.60 1.34
C THR A 16 -3.80 -10.93 1.30
N SER A 17 -3.18 -11.96 0.72
CA SER A 17 -3.79 -13.29 0.59
C SER A 17 -4.01 -13.98 1.94
N LEU A 18 -3.05 -13.88 2.86
CA LEU A 18 -3.17 -14.41 4.23
C LEU A 18 -4.23 -13.66 5.03
N GLY A 19 -4.29 -12.33 4.89
CA GLY A 19 -5.36 -11.52 5.46
C GLY A 19 -6.74 -11.93 4.96
N ALA A 20 -6.88 -12.09 3.65
CA ALA A 20 -8.12 -12.57 3.04
C ALA A 20 -8.54 -13.95 3.55
N ALA A 21 -7.57 -14.82 3.88
CA ALA A 21 -7.85 -16.15 4.41
C ALA A 21 -8.49 -16.15 5.82
N CYS A 22 -8.45 -15.02 6.54
CA CYS A 22 -9.14 -14.87 7.83
C CYS A 22 -10.64 -15.18 7.71
N VAL A 23 -11.27 -15.00 6.55
CA VAL A 23 -12.67 -15.32 6.30
C VAL A 23 -13.03 -16.80 6.55
N PHE A 24 -12.07 -17.70 6.45
CA PHE A 24 -12.32 -19.12 6.72
C PHE A 24 -12.44 -19.45 8.21
N PHE A 25 -11.71 -18.71 9.06
CA PHE A 25 -11.59 -18.95 10.49
C PHE A 25 -12.57 -18.10 11.30
N MET A 26 -12.88 -16.92 10.86
CA MET A 26 -13.78 -16.02 11.57
C MET A 26 -15.24 -16.33 11.26
N LYS A 27 -16.10 -16.29 12.28
CA LYS A 27 -17.54 -16.58 12.16
C LYS A 27 -18.36 -15.31 11.96
N ASN A 28 -17.92 -14.19 12.52
CA ASN A 28 -18.63 -12.92 12.55
C ASN A 28 -17.84 -11.83 11.81
N THR A 29 -18.51 -10.70 11.52
CA THR A 29 -17.85 -9.47 11.06
C THR A 29 -16.82 -9.00 12.07
N LEU A 30 -15.81 -8.27 11.59
CA LEU A 30 -14.87 -7.57 12.48
C LEU A 30 -15.65 -6.56 13.34
N SER A 31 -15.31 -6.50 14.62
CA SER A 31 -15.85 -5.42 15.46
C SER A 31 -15.19 -4.11 15.08
N ASP A 32 -15.92 -2.98 15.23
CA ASP A 32 -15.40 -1.64 14.93
C ASP A 32 -14.05 -1.37 15.63
N LYS A 33 -13.87 -1.89 16.85
CA LYS A 33 -12.62 -1.73 17.58
C LYS A 33 -11.46 -2.46 16.92
N ILE A 34 -11.67 -3.68 16.43
CA ILE A 34 -10.64 -4.46 15.72
C ILE A 34 -10.35 -3.80 14.38
N GLN A 35 -11.38 -3.38 13.65
CA GLN A 35 -11.21 -2.70 12.38
C GLN A 35 -10.35 -1.46 12.53
N ARG A 36 -10.69 -0.55 13.46
CA ARG A 36 -9.88 0.64 13.76
C ARG A 36 -8.44 0.32 14.15
N ALA A 37 -8.23 -0.75 14.92
CA ALA A 37 -6.91 -1.20 15.30
C ALA A 37 -6.09 -1.62 14.07
N LEU A 38 -6.68 -2.43 13.19
CA LEU A 38 -6.04 -2.92 11.97
C LEU A 38 -5.75 -1.79 10.99
N THR A 39 -6.75 -0.92 10.75
CA THR A 39 -6.60 0.25 9.84
C THR A 39 -5.56 1.23 10.38
N GLY A 40 -5.59 1.54 11.69
CA GLY A 40 -4.57 2.41 12.30
C GLY A 40 -3.16 1.81 12.20
N PHE A 41 -3.02 0.52 12.45
CA PHE A 41 -1.75 -0.18 12.34
C PHE A 41 -1.21 -0.12 10.89
N ALA A 42 -2.04 -0.43 9.89
CA ALA A 42 -1.67 -0.35 8.48
C ALA A 42 -1.24 1.06 8.09
N ALA A 43 -2.04 2.09 8.46
CA ALA A 43 -1.71 3.48 8.22
C ALA A 43 -0.34 3.89 8.81
N GLY A 44 -0.03 3.43 10.03
CA GLY A 44 1.26 3.69 10.67
C GLY A 44 2.43 3.07 9.90
N VAL A 45 2.31 1.82 9.46
CA VAL A 45 3.32 1.14 8.63
C VAL A 45 3.52 1.89 7.32
N MET A 46 2.43 2.25 6.61
CA MET A 46 2.48 2.98 5.34
C MET A 46 3.19 4.33 5.46
N VAL A 47 2.89 5.11 6.51
CA VAL A 47 3.55 6.40 6.73
C VAL A 47 5.05 6.22 6.95
N ALA A 48 5.45 5.27 7.77
CA ALA A 48 6.87 4.99 8.02
C ALA A 48 7.58 4.52 6.74
N ALA A 49 7.02 3.56 6.01
CA ALA A 49 7.55 3.08 4.73
C ALA A 49 7.71 4.22 3.71
N SER A 50 6.69 5.10 3.59
CA SER A 50 6.74 6.26 2.70
C SER A 50 7.92 7.20 3.02
N VAL A 51 8.24 7.37 4.30
CA VAL A 51 9.34 8.25 4.72
C VAL A 51 10.68 7.56 4.55
N TRP A 52 10.90 6.41 5.20
CA TRP A 52 12.23 5.77 5.28
C TRP A 52 12.61 5.01 4.02
N SER A 53 11.70 4.23 3.46
CA SER A 53 12.02 3.41 2.27
C SER A 53 11.90 4.17 0.95
N LEU A 54 11.21 5.33 0.90
CA LEU A 54 10.91 6.01 -0.36
C LEU A 54 11.40 7.47 -0.40
N ILE A 55 10.95 8.35 0.52
CA ILE A 55 11.28 9.78 0.46
C ILE A 55 12.76 10.02 0.80
N ILE A 56 13.28 9.43 1.87
CA ILE A 56 14.67 9.58 2.26
C ILE A 56 15.61 9.08 1.16
N PRO A 57 15.46 7.85 0.61
CA PRO A 57 16.24 7.40 -0.52
C PRO A 57 16.11 8.29 -1.79
N ALA A 58 14.93 8.85 -2.06
CA ALA A 58 14.76 9.79 -3.18
C ALA A 58 15.62 11.06 -3.01
N ILE A 59 15.68 11.60 -1.79
CA ILE A 59 16.52 12.77 -1.48
C ILE A 59 18.00 12.40 -1.57
N ASP A 60 18.40 11.25 -1.05
CA ASP A 60 19.78 10.76 -1.06
C ASP A 60 20.29 10.50 -2.48
N GLN A 61 19.45 9.92 -3.35
CA GLN A 61 19.77 9.76 -4.77
C GLN A 61 19.94 11.10 -5.51
N SER A 62 19.42 12.18 -4.96
CA SER A 62 19.51 13.54 -5.51
C SER A 62 20.58 14.40 -4.82
N ALA A 63 21.45 13.82 -3.97
CA ALA A 63 22.44 14.54 -3.15
C ALA A 63 23.40 15.42 -3.97
N SER A 64 23.68 15.06 -5.24
CA SER A 64 24.49 15.87 -6.16
C SER A 64 23.91 17.27 -6.44
N MET A 65 22.60 17.48 -6.21
CA MET A 65 21.92 18.78 -6.35
C MET A 65 22.12 19.70 -5.13
N GLY A 66 22.86 19.27 -4.09
CA GLY A 66 23.14 20.05 -2.88
C GLY A 66 21.84 20.48 -2.19
N LYS A 67 21.65 21.79 -1.98
CA LYS A 67 20.45 22.32 -1.29
C LYS A 67 19.13 22.10 -2.04
N LEU A 68 19.17 21.69 -3.30
CA LEU A 68 17.99 21.42 -4.11
C LEU A 68 17.65 19.92 -4.22
N SER A 69 18.33 19.06 -3.45
CA SER A 69 18.11 17.61 -3.45
C SER A 69 16.66 17.20 -3.09
N PHE A 70 15.92 18.08 -2.42
CA PHE A 70 14.51 17.87 -2.12
C PHE A 70 13.57 18.03 -3.33
N LEU A 71 14.00 18.71 -4.42
CA LEU A 71 13.13 19.03 -5.55
C LEU A 71 12.57 17.79 -6.26
N PRO A 72 13.39 16.78 -6.65
CA PRO A 72 12.86 15.58 -7.26
C PRO A 72 11.86 14.85 -6.33
N ALA A 73 12.17 14.79 -5.05
CA ALA A 73 11.29 14.19 -4.06
C ALA A 73 9.96 14.94 -3.93
N ALA A 74 9.99 16.28 -3.83
CA ALA A 74 8.78 17.09 -3.75
C ALA A 74 7.92 16.99 -5.01
N ILE A 75 8.54 17.04 -6.20
CA ILE A 75 7.82 16.95 -7.47
C ILE A 75 7.17 15.56 -7.63
N GLY A 76 7.94 14.49 -7.41
CA GLY A 76 7.42 13.12 -7.52
C GLY A 76 6.27 12.89 -6.53
N PHE A 77 6.42 13.35 -5.30
CA PHE A 77 5.39 13.26 -4.26
C PHE A 77 4.06 13.90 -4.70
N TRP A 78 4.09 15.13 -5.22
CA TRP A 78 2.89 15.79 -5.73
C TRP A 78 2.28 15.07 -6.92
N ILE A 79 3.12 14.55 -7.84
CA ILE A 79 2.62 13.75 -8.97
C ILE A 79 1.91 12.49 -8.47
N GLY A 80 2.45 11.82 -7.44
CA GLY A 80 1.83 10.64 -6.84
C GLY A 80 0.47 10.93 -6.22
N ILE A 81 0.34 12.01 -5.44
CA ILE A 81 -0.94 12.47 -4.89
C ILE A 81 -1.95 12.76 -6.00
N LEU A 82 -1.56 13.54 -7.01
CA LEU A 82 -2.45 13.92 -8.10
C LEU A 82 -2.85 12.71 -8.97
N PHE A 83 -1.98 11.73 -9.11
CA PHE A 83 -2.26 10.49 -9.82
C PHE A 83 -3.36 9.69 -9.12
N LEU A 84 -3.28 9.49 -7.80
CA LEU A 84 -4.32 8.79 -7.03
C LEU A 84 -5.62 9.58 -7.02
N LEU A 85 -5.56 10.88 -6.80
CA LEU A 85 -6.73 11.76 -6.89
C LEU A 85 -7.44 11.63 -8.25
N LEU A 86 -6.67 11.51 -9.34
CA LEU A 86 -7.23 11.30 -10.68
C LEU A 86 -7.89 9.91 -10.78
N LEU A 87 -7.23 8.85 -10.30
CA LEU A 87 -7.81 7.50 -10.32
C LEU A 87 -9.11 7.42 -9.54
N ASP A 88 -9.18 8.05 -8.38
CA ASP A 88 -10.37 8.17 -7.56
C ASP A 88 -11.55 8.77 -8.32
N HIS A 89 -11.27 9.81 -9.12
CA HIS A 89 -12.32 10.48 -9.90
C HIS A 89 -12.77 9.72 -11.15
N ILE A 90 -11.94 8.83 -11.71
CA ILE A 90 -12.24 8.13 -12.97
C ILE A 90 -12.66 6.67 -12.80
N ILE A 91 -12.39 6.06 -11.63
CA ILE A 91 -12.74 4.66 -11.38
C ILE A 91 -13.91 4.60 -10.38
N PRO A 92 -15.04 3.94 -10.75
CA PRO A 92 -16.15 3.79 -9.82
C PRO A 92 -15.77 2.80 -8.71
N HIS A 93 -15.74 3.27 -7.47
CA HIS A 93 -15.39 2.47 -6.30
C HIS A 93 -16.24 2.85 -5.09
N LEU A 94 -16.19 2.06 -4.03
CA LEU A 94 -16.99 2.25 -2.83
C LEU A 94 -16.17 1.86 -1.59
N HIS A 95 -16.01 2.82 -0.69
CA HIS A 95 -15.40 2.55 0.61
C HIS A 95 -16.33 1.75 1.53
N GLN A 96 -15.75 0.95 2.40
CA GLN A 96 -16.47 -0.05 3.22
C GLN A 96 -17.63 0.55 4.02
N ASN A 97 -17.44 1.72 4.61
CA ASN A 97 -18.42 2.37 5.50
C ASN A 97 -19.18 3.52 4.81
N SER A 98 -19.11 3.62 3.49
CA SER A 98 -19.84 4.60 2.69
C SER A 98 -21.03 3.97 2.00
N ASP A 99 -22.15 4.70 1.96
CA ASP A 99 -23.30 4.36 1.11
C ASP A 99 -23.28 5.09 -0.23
N GLN A 100 -22.32 6.00 -0.41
CA GLN A 100 -22.15 6.78 -1.63
C GLN A 100 -20.91 6.26 -2.37
N ALA A 101 -21.13 5.77 -3.60
CA ALA A 101 -20.04 5.39 -4.48
C ALA A 101 -19.34 6.63 -5.03
N GLU A 102 -18.02 6.56 -5.11
CA GLU A 102 -17.16 7.58 -5.70
C GLU A 102 -16.87 7.27 -7.16
N GLY A 103 -16.37 8.28 -7.89
CA GLY A 103 -16.13 8.18 -9.33
C GLY A 103 -17.42 8.24 -10.19
N PRO A 104 -17.35 7.82 -11.46
CA PRO A 104 -18.48 7.86 -12.39
C PRO A 104 -19.61 6.94 -11.96
N LYS A 105 -20.87 7.35 -12.23
CA LYS A 105 -22.05 6.50 -11.99
C LYS A 105 -21.89 5.15 -12.69
N SER A 106 -21.95 4.07 -11.93
CA SER A 106 -21.74 2.71 -12.42
C SER A 106 -22.89 1.80 -12.04
N LYS A 107 -23.10 0.74 -12.85
CA LYS A 107 -24.03 -0.37 -12.57
C LYS A 107 -23.33 -1.55 -11.89
N LEU A 108 -22.08 -1.39 -11.46
CA LEU A 108 -21.33 -2.43 -10.76
C LEU A 108 -22.00 -2.76 -9.42
N GLN A 109 -21.91 -4.03 -9.04
CA GLN A 109 -22.38 -4.46 -7.72
C GLN A 109 -21.55 -3.82 -6.61
N ARG A 110 -22.17 -3.54 -5.46
CA ARG A 110 -21.52 -2.98 -4.27
C ARG A 110 -20.22 -3.73 -3.93
N THR A 111 -20.28 -5.05 -3.92
CA THR A 111 -19.11 -5.91 -3.64
C THR A 111 -17.97 -5.74 -4.64
N THR A 112 -18.26 -5.51 -5.91
CA THR A 112 -17.24 -5.25 -6.94
C THR A 112 -16.59 -3.89 -6.72
N MET A 113 -17.36 -2.86 -6.40
CA MET A 113 -16.84 -1.52 -6.11
C MET A 113 -15.96 -1.50 -4.87
N MET A 114 -16.29 -2.29 -3.84
CA MET A 114 -15.44 -2.45 -2.64
C MET A 114 -14.10 -3.12 -2.98
N VAL A 115 -14.10 -4.15 -3.83
CA VAL A 115 -12.85 -4.79 -4.29
C VAL A 115 -12.02 -3.80 -5.12
N LEU A 116 -12.66 -2.99 -5.97
CA LEU A 116 -11.96 -1.98 -6.77
C LEU A 116 -11.30 -0.90 -5.90
N ALA A 117 -11.95 -0.44 -4.82
CA ALA A 117 -11.36 0.50 -3.90
C ALA A 117 -9.98 0.02 -3.44
N VAL A 118 -9.88 -1.15 -2.80
CA VAL A 118 -8.59 -1.68 -2.32
C VAL A 118 -7.64 -2.05 -3.46
N THR A 119 -8.15 -2.47 -4.62
CA THR A 119 -7.29 -2.68 -5.79
C THR A 119 -6.57 -1.39 -6.21
N LEU A 120 -7.23 -0.23 -6.12
CA LEU A 120 -6.61 1.07 -6.41
C LEU A 120 -5.47 1.39 -5.44
N HIS A 121 -5.63 1.04 -4.18
CA HIS A 121 -4.61 1.27 -3.14
C HIS A 121 -3.38 0.37 -3.33
N ASN A 122 -3.59 -0.87 -3.74
CA ASN A 122 -2.52 -1.85 -3.94
C ASN A 122 -1.67 -1.56 -5.19
N ILE A 123 -2.13 -0.72 -6.13
CA ILE A 123 -1.33 -0.30 -7.30
C ILE A 123 -0.06 0.45 -6.87
N PRO A 124 -0.12 1.54 -6.09
CA PRO A 124 1.07 2.24 -5.60
C PRO A 124 2.02 1.36 -4.81
N GLU A 125 1.51 0.41 -4.03
CA GLU A 125 2.31 -0.51 -3.24
C GLU A 125 3.14 -1.44 -4.12
N GLY A 126 2.51 -2.05 -5.12
CA GLY A 126 3.22 -2.85 -6.11
C GLY A 126 4.27 -2.04 -6.88
N MET A 127 3.93 -0.81 -7.26
CA MET A 127 4.87 0.11 -7.92
C MET A 127 6.03 0.48 -6.99
N ALA A 128 5.80 0.76 -5.71
CA ALA A 128 6.83 1.07 -4.72
C ALA A 128 7.86 -0.06 -4.62
N VAL A 129 7.39 -1.29 -4.44
CA VAL A 129 8.25 -2.49 -4.44
C VAL A 129 9.03 -2.59 -5.74
N GLY A 130 8.36 -2.42 -6.88
CA GLY A 130 9.00 -2.48 -8.20
C GLY A 130 10.09 -1.44 -8.39
N VAL A 131 9.86 -0.18 -7.98
CA VAL A 131 10.84 0.91 -8.06
C VAL A 131 12.07 0.63 -7.18
N VAL A 132 11.86 0.19 -5.93
CA VAL A 132 12.94 -0.12 -5.00
C VAL A 132 13.77 -1.30 -5.50
N TYR A 133 13.13 -2.38 -6.01
CA TYR A 133 13.88 -3.50 -6.60
C TYR A 133 14.55 -3.15 -7.93
N ALA A 134 13.99 -2.26 -8.73
CA ALA A 134 14.68 -1.72 -9.91
C ALA A 134 15.95 -0.95 -9.50
N GLY A 135 15.86 -0.14 -8.45
CA GLY A 135 17.01 0.52 -7.84
C GLY A 135 18.04 -0.47 -7.33
N TYR A 136 17.63 -1.47 -6.53
CA TYR A 136 18.52 -2.53 -6.02
C TYR A 136 19.26 -3.28 -7.13
N LEU A 137 18.64 -3.53 -8.29
CA LEU A 137 19.25 -4.19 -9.42
C LEU A 137 20.25 -3.29 -10.18
N SER A 138 20.33 -2.02 -9.84
CA SER A 138 21.22 -1.06 -10.49
C SER A 138 22.45 -0.80 -9.62
N ASP A 139 23.65 -0.96 -10.23
CA ASP A 139 24.91 -0.65 -9.57
C ASP A 139 25.11 0.86 -9.27
N SER A 140 24.22 1.72 -9.77
CA SER A 140 24.28 3.17 -9.64
C SER A 140 23.53 3.72 -8.41
N THR A 141 22.91 2.87 -7.58
CA THR A 141 22.12 3.30 -6.42
C THR A 141 22.67 2.75 -5.09
N THR A 142 22.25 3.37 -3.99
CA THR A 142 22.60 2.94 -2.62
C THR A 142 21.56 1.99 -2.02
N ILE A 143 20.53 1.59 -2.78
CA ILE A 143 19.47 0.71 -2.30
C ILE A 143 20.02 -0.71 -2.10
N THR A 144 19.95 -1.19 -0.86
CA THR A 144 20.44 -2.51 -0.47
C THR A 144 19.37 -3.60 -0.67
N ALA A 145 19.80 -4.87 -0.77
CA ALA A 145 18.85 -6.00 -0.78
C ALA A 145 18.04 -6.07 0.52
N ALA A 146 18.66 -5.71 1.63
CA ALA A 146 18.03 -5.74 2.94
C ALA A 146 16.98 -4.62 3.08
N GLY A 147 17.27 -3.40 2.61
CA GLY A 147 16.31 -2.31 2.57
C GLY A 147 15.13 -2.60 1.64
N ALA A 148 15.38 -3.19 0.45
CA ALA A 148 14.32 -3.63 -0.44
C ALA A 148 13.42 -4.70 0.21
N LEU A 149 14.02 -5.64 0.95
CA LEU A 149 13.27 -6.66 1.69
C LEU A 149 12.48 -6.04 2.86
N ALA A 150 13.05 -5.06 3.57
CA ALA A 150 12.38 -4.35 4.66
C ALA A 150 11.08 -3.69 4.16
N LEU A 151 11.12 -3.00 3.02
CA LEU A 151 9.92 -2.44 2.38
C LEU A 151 8.90 -3.54 2.05
N SER A 152 9.33 -4.64 1.40
CA SER A 152 8.41 -5.74 1.04
C SER A 152 7.75 -6.37 2.26
N LEU A 153 8.49 -6.56 3.35
CA LEU A 153 7.95 -7.09 4.61
C LEU A 153 6.99 -6.09 5.26
N GLY A 154 7.33 -4.81 5.28
CA GLY A 154 6.47 -3.76 5.78
C GLY A 154 5.13 -3.72 5.06
N ILE A 155 5.17 -3.71 3.72
CA ILE A 155 3.95 -3.76 2.89
C ILE A 155 3.16 -5.05 3.16
N ALA A 156 3.81 -6.21 3.25
CA ALA A 156 3.11 -7.46 3.58
C ALA A 156 2.41 -7.43 4.94
N ILE A 157 3.05 -6.82 5.93
CA ILE A 157 2.50 -6.68 7.29
C ILE A 157 1.25 -5.78 7.29
N GLN A 158 1.24 -4.69 6.54
CA GLN A 158 0.06 -3.81 6.42
C GLN A 158 -1.04 -4.44 5.56
N ASN A 159 -0.68 -5.17 4.52
CA ASN A 159 -1.62 -5.83 3.59
C ASN A 159 -2.38 -6.98 4.25
N PHE A 160 -1.84 -7.58 5.31
CA PHE A 160 -2.58 -8.58 6.08
C PHE A 160 -3.88 -8.01 6.69
N PRO A 161 -3.89 -6.88 7.42
CA PRO A 161 -5.12 -6.18 7.78
C PRO A 161 -6.03 -5.90 6.59
N GLU A 162 -5.51 -5.40 5.49
CA GLU A 162 -6.29 -4.99 4.31
C GLU A 162 -7.01 -6.16 3.65
N GLY A 163 -6.33 -7.30 3.48
CA GLY A 163 -6.95 -8.52 2.98
C GLY A 163 -8.11 -9.01 3.86
N ALA A 164 -7.99 -8.87 5.19
CA ALA A 164 -9.05 -9.20 6.14
C ALA A 164 -10.21 -8.20 6.04
N ILE A 165 -9.91 -6.89 5.97
CA ILE A 165 -10.88 -5.80 5.86
C ILE A 165 -11.71 -5.94 4.58
N ILE A 166 -11.19 -6.51 3.50
CA ILE A 166 -11.97 -6.79 2.27
C ILE A 166 -12.79 -8.06 2.38
N SER A 167 -12.14 -9.17 2.70
CA SER A 167 -12.79 -10.48 2.63
C SER A 167 -13.93 -10.66 3.63
N MET A 168 -13.82 -10.04 4.80
CA MET A 168 -14.82 -10.14 5.86
C MET A 168 -16.14 -9.44 5.52
N PRO A 169 -16.16 -8.17 5.06
CA PRO A 169 -17.39 -7.52 4.60
C PRO A 169 -18.02 -8.21 3.38
N LEU A 170 -17.22 -8.68 2.41
CA LEU A 170 -17.76 -9.45 1.28
C LEU A 170 -18.54 -10.69 1.79
N ARG A 171 -18.05 -11.32 2.84
CA ARG A 171 -18.77 -12.41 3.51
C ARG A 171 -20.03 -11.92 4.21
N ALA A 172 -19.99 -10.76 4.86
CA ALA A 172 -21.16 -10.17 5.55
C ALA A 172 -22.29 -9.82 4.56
N GLU A 173 -21.97 -9.37 3.36
CA GLU A 173 -22.91 -9.15 2.24
C GLU A 173 -23.48 -10.45 1.66
N GLY A 174 -23.27 -11.61 2.30
CA GLY A 174 -23.84 -12.91 1.91
C GLY A 174 -22.99 -13.73 0.92
N MET A 175 -21.82 -13.25 0.54
CA MET A 175 -20.94 -13.99 -0.37
C MET A 175 -20.42 -15.28 0.29
N LYS A 176 -20.25 -16.37 -0.48
CA LYS A 176 -19.62 -17.61 0.03
C LYS A 176 -18.18 -17.34 0.46
N LYS A 177 -17.71 -17.97 1.55
CA LYS A 177 -16.34 -17.79 2.08
C LYS A 177 -15.26 -17.90 1.00
N SER A 178 -15.35 -18.92 0.12
CA SER A 178 -14.40 -19.08 -0.98
C SER A 178 -14.41 -17.93 -1.99
N LYS A 179 -15.58 -17.37 -2.31
CA LYS A 179 -15.69 -16.23 -3.21
C LYS A 179 -15.18 -14.94 -2.54
N ALA A 180 -15.48 -14.74 -1.26
CA ALA A 180 -14.97 -13.61 -0.49
C ALA A 180 -13.43 -13.66 -0.36
N PHE A 181 -12.87 -14.84 -0.11
CA PHE A 181 -11.42 -15.07 -0.15
C PHE A 181 -10.81 -14.71 -1.51
N VAL A 182 -11.39 -15.24 -2.60
CA VAL A 182 -10.92 -14.94 -3.97
C VAL A 182 -11.02 -13.44 -4.26
N GLY A 183 -12.07 -12.76 -3.80
CA GLY A 183 -12.21 -11.31 -3.92
C GLY A 183 -11.06 -10.56 -3.26
N GLY A 184 -10.69 -10.94 -2.02
CA GLY A 184 -9.53 -10.38 -1.32
C GLY A 184 -8.20 -10.69 -2.00
N VAL A 185 -8.00 -11.92 -2.48
CA VAL A 185 -6.77 -12.29 -3.24
C VAL A 185 -6.67 -11.49 -4.54
N LEU A 186 -7.78 -11.31 -5.27
CA LEU A 186 -7.79 -10.58 -6.53
C LEU A 186 -7.49 -9.08 -6.35
N SER A 187 -7.88 -8.48 -5.21
CA SER A 187 -7.50 -7.08 -4.94
C SER A 187 -6.00 -6.89 -4.80
N GLY A 188 -5.27 -7.90 -4.30
CA GLY A 188 -3.82 -7.87 -4.17
C GLY A 188 -3.04 -8.26 -5.43
N ILE A 189 -3.68 -8.84 -6.45
CA ILE A 189 -2.94 -9.32 -7.65
C ILE A 189 -2.22 -8.20 -8.40
N VAL A 190 -2.68 -6.97 -8.26
CA VAL A 190 -2.06 -5.79 -8.89
C VAL A 190 -0.70 -5.45 -8.29
N GLU A 191 -0.40 -5.90 -7.08
CA GLU A 191 0.89 -5.69 -6.42
C GLU A 191 2.03 -6.40 -7.20
N PRO A 192 2.03 -7.74 -7.37
CA PRO A 192 3.07 -8.39 -8.15
C PRO A 192 3.04 -7.97 -9.63
N VAL A 193 1.89 -7.68 -10.20
CA VAL A 193 1.79 -7.19 -11.59
C VAL A 193 2.45 -5.81 -11.70
N GLY A 194 2.11 -4.86 -10.83
CA GLY A 194 2.71 -3.53 -10.78
C GLY A 194 4.22 -3.59 -10.56
N GLY A 195 4.68 -4.42 -9.61
CA GLY A 195 6.09 -4.62 -9.33
C GLY A 195 6.86 -5.17 -10.54
N ILE A 196 6.34 -6.20 -11.21
CA ILE A 196 6.97 -6.78 -12.42
C ILE A 196 7.02 -5.75 -13.55
N LEU A 197 5.91 -5.06 -13.84
CA LEU A 197 5.86 -4.05 -14.90
C LEU A 197 6.85 -2.91 -14.63
N THR A 198 6.98 -2.49 -13.39
CA THR A 198 7.93 -1.46 -12.97
C THR A 198 9.37 -1.93 -13.19
N ILE A 199 9.71 -3.15 -12.81
CA ILE A 199 11.07 -3.71 -13.04
C ILE A 199 11.36 -3.88 -14.53
N LEU A 200 10.40 -4.34 -15.33
CA LEU A 200 10.58 -4.45 -16.78
C LEU A 200 10.81 -3.09 -17.44
N ALA A 201 10.24 -2.04 -16.88
CA ALA A 201 10.45 -0.66 -17.31
C ALA A 201 11.73 -0.01 -16.70
N ALA A 202 12.53 -0.75 -15.92
CA ALA A 202 13.67 -0.22 -15.15
C ALA A 202 14.64 0.64 -15.98
N HIS A 203 14.89 0.26 -17.25
CA HIS A 203 15.77 1.03 -18.15
C HIS A 203 15.30 2.50 -18.30
N TYR A 204 13.99 2.75 -18.34
CA TYR A 204 13.40 4.09 -18.41
C TYR A 204 13.24 4.72 -17.03
N ILE A 205 13.11 3.91 -16.01
CA ILE A 205 12.81 4.32 -14.62
C ILE A 205 14.06 4.81 -13.89
N LEU A 206 15.21 4.15 -14.06
CA LEU A 206 16.42 4.46 -13.32
C LEU A 206 16.88 5.93 -13.39
N PRO A 207 16.85 6.62 -14.55
CA PRO A 207 17.18 8.05 -14.63
C PRO A 207 16.20 8.96 -13.84
N ALA A 208 14.97 8.48 -13.62
CA ALA A 208 13.92 9.18 -12.90
C ALA A 208 13.66 8.61 -11.50
N LEU A 209 14.56 7.74 -11.00
CA LEU A 209 14.38 7.00 -9.75
C LEU A 209 13.95 7.88 -8.56
N PRO A 210 14.58 9.05 -8.29
CA PRO A 210 14.17 9.90 -7.17
C PRO A 210 12.70 10.38 -7.28
N TYR A 211 12.26 10.69 -8.49
CA TYR A 211 10.87 11.11 -8.74
C TYR A 211 9.90 9.93 -8.54
N LEU A 212 10.29 8.72 -8.91
CA LEU A 212 9.41 7.55 -8.84
C LEU A 212 9.32 6.96 -7.44
N LEU A 213 10.40 6.99 -6.67
CA LEU A 213 10.37 6.66 -5.25
C LEU A 213 9.40 7.59 -4.52
N SER A 214 9.54 8.89 -4.71
CA SER A 214 8.66 9.86 -4.05
C SER A 214 7.25 9.91 -4.64
N PHE A 215 7.06 9.56 -5.91
CA PHE A 215 5.74 9.33 -6.49
C PHE A 215 4.99 8.21 -5.76
N ALA A 216 5.63 7.07 -5.55
CA ALA A 216 5.04 5.96 -4.79
C ALA A 216 4.70 6.40 -3.36
N ALA A 217 5.60 7.15 -2.70
CA ALA A 217 5.34 7.69 -1.36
C ALA A 217 4.12 8.64 -1.35
N GLY A 218 4.01 9.54 -2.33
CA GLY A 218 2.88 10.46 -2.44
C GLY A 218 1.56 9.72 -2.65
N ALA A 219 1.55 8.73 -3.52
CA ALA A 219 0.38 7.90 -3.77
C ALA A 219 -0.04 7.11 -2.52
N MET A 220 0.92 6.49 -1.79
CA MET A 220 0.63 5.80 -0.54
C MET A 220 0.11 6.75 0.55
N LEU A 221 0.70 7.94 0.69
CA LEU A 221 0.22 8.93 1.67
C LEU A 221 -1.15 9.51 1.31
N TYR A 222 -1.51 9.60 0.03
CA TYR A 222 -2.87 9.93 -0.38
C TYR A 222 -3.88 8.94 0.24
N VAL A 223 -3.66 7.64 0.06
CA VAL A 223 -4.50 6.57 0.64
C VAL A 223 -4.58 6.69 2.16
N VAL A 224 -3.45 6.92 2.83
CA VAL A 224 -3.44 7.08 4.30
C VAL A 224 -4.32 8.22 4.75
N VAL A 225 -4.23 9.38 4.10
CA VAL A 225 -4.94 10.61 4.53
C VAL A 225 -6.41 10.57 4.12
N GLU A 226 -6.71 10.09 2.91
CA GLU A 226 -8.06 10.10 2.36
C GLU A 226 -8.93 8.98 2.97
N GLU A 227 -8.32 7.84 3.30
CA GLU A 227 -9.09 6.67 3.69
C GLU A 227 -8.74 6.11 5.06
N LEU A 228 -7.46 5.75 5.30
CA LEU A 228 -7.12 5.00 6.51
C LEU A 228 -7.26 5.85 7.78
N ILE A 229 -6.88 7.13 7.76
CA ILE A 229 -7.05 8.03 8.90
C ILE A 229 -8.53 8.30 9.19
N PRO A 230 -9.39 8.65 8.24
CA PRO A 230 -10.82 8.75 8.45
C PRO A 230 -11.43 7.45 8.99
N GLU A 231 -11.09 6.29 8.41
CA GLU A 231 -11.65 5.01 8.82
C GLU A 231 -11.26 4.63 10.26
N MET A 232 -9.98 4.76 10.63
CA MET A 232 -9.54 4.45 12.00
C MET A 232 -10.15 5.37 13.06
N SER A 233 -10.64 6.55 12.64
CA SER A 233 -11.22 7.59 13.51
C SER A 233 -12.74 7.57 13.57
N GLN A 234 -13.43 6.73 12.76
CA GLN A 234 -14.89 6.69 12.68
C GLN A 234 -15.58 6.34 14.01
N GLY A 235 -16.81 6.86 14.17
CA GLY A 235 -17.71 6.51 15.27
C GLY A 235 -17.35 7.17 16.60
N ARG A 236 -17.52 6.45 17.74
CA ARG A 236 -17.24 7.00 19.08
C ARG A 236 -15.74 7.20 19.26
N HIS A 237 -15.34 8.30 19.90
CA HIS A 237 -13.95 8.59 20.22
C HIS A 237 -13.25 7.37 20.86
N SER A 238 -12.07 7.01 20.35
CA SER A 238 -11.28 5.87 20.83
C SER A 238 -9.83 6.05 20.47
N ASP A 239 -8.92 5.84 21.40
CA ASP A 239 -7.47 5.94 21.19
C ASP A 239 -6.88 4.70 20.48
N VAL A 240 -7.69 3.67 20.24
CA VAL A 240 -7.21 2.39 19.69
C VAL A 240 -6.55 2.56 18.32
N GLY A 241 -7.18 3.30 17.40
CA GLY A 241 -6.62 3.58 16.08
C GLY A 241 -5.27 4.30 16.19
N THR A 242 -5.21 5.35 16.99
CA THR A 242 -4.00 6.15 17.21
C THR A 242 -2.86 5.33 17.86
N LEU A 243 -3.17 4.52 18.86
CA LEU A 243 -2.17 3.66 19.50
C LEU A 243 -1.65 2.60 18.54
N CYS A 244 -2.53 1.97 17.77
CA CYS A 244 -2.14 0.98 16.76
C CYS A 244 -1.36 1.63 15.61
N PHE A 245 -1.70 2.85 15.21
CA PHE A 245 -0.90 3.64 14.27
C PHE A 245 0.53 3.83 14.79
N ALA A 246 0.69 4.25 16.04
CA ALA A 246 2.01 4.42 16.64
C ALA A 246 2.81 3.11 16.69
N VAL A 247 2.14 1.97 16.95
CA VAL A 247 2.77 0.64 16.92
C VAL A 247 3.23 0.29 15.51
N GLY A 248 2.37 0.44 14.50
CA GLY A 248 2.70 0.15 13.10
C GLY A 248 3.84 1.01 12.58
N PHE A 249 3.78 2.33 12.85
CA PHE A 249 4.83 3.28 12.52
C PHE A 249 6.17 2.88 13.14
N SER A 250 6.18 2.57 14.45
CA SER A 250 7.40 2.19 15.16
C SER A 250 7.97 0.88 14.65
N LEU A 251 7.11 -0.12 14.36
CA LEU A 251 7.54 -1.40 13.81
C LEU A 251 8.24 -1.21 12.47
N MET A 252 7.63 -0.47 11.55
CA MET A 252 8.21 -0.25 10.22
C MET A 252 9.49 0.57 10.29
N MET A 253 9.54 1.63 11.11
CA MET A 253 10.75 2.39 11.35
C MET A 253 11.89 1.50 11.87
N ILE A 254 11.61 0.58 12.80
CA ILE A 254 12.60 -0.38 13.32
C ILE A 254 13.08 -1.32 12.21
N LEU A 255 12.17 -1.85 11.40
CA LEU A 255 12.52 -2.73 10.28
C LEU A 255 13.45 -2.02 9.29
N ASP A 256 13.10 -0.81 8.89
CA ASP A 256 13.87 -0.02 7.92
C ASP A 256 15.27 0.30 8.47
N VAL A 257 15.35 0.85 9.68
CA VAL A 257 16.63 1.25 10.29
C VAL A 257 17.52 0.05 10.65
N SER A 258 16.91 -1.12 10.97
CA SER A 258 17.67 -2.31 11.37
C SER A 258 18.12 -3.16 10.20
N LEU A 259 17.42 -3.13 9.07
CA LEU A 259 17.71 -3.91 7.88
C LEU A 259 18.25 -3.06 6.72
N GLY A 260 17.83 -1.80 6.63
CA GLY A 260 18.27 -0.85 5.59
C GLY A 260 19.61 -0.27 5.90
#